data_ac8baff9cf6fd0883ccdb967ed69086d
#
_entry.id   ac8baff9cf6fd0883ccdb967ed69086d
#
_cell.length_a   1.000
_cell.length_b   1.000
_cell.length_c   1.000
_cell.angle_alpha   90.00
_cell.angle_beta   90.00
_cell.angle_gamma   90.00
#
_symmetry.space_group_name_H-M   'P 1'
#
loop_
_entity.id
_entity.type
_entity.pdbx_description
1 polymer ?
#
loop_
_entity_poly.entity_id
_entity_poly.type
_entity_poly.pdbx_seq_one_letter_code
_entity_poly.pdbx_strand_id
1 'polypeptide(L)'
;MRKNIFVIGAIVLVSATSAMAQQRGVVRDCAADVRAACGGVQPGDGRIRACLNSHLKDLTPPCQAILVRAARVGKACRGEVRTICADVKPGGRRIEACIQSHLTDFSAPCKDVMVRAAAGKS
;
A
#
# COMPACT_ATOMS: atom_id res chain seq x y z
N MET A 1 8.39 -3.49 -59.59
CA MET A 1 8.03 -4.81 -59.06
C MET A 1 7.94 -4.75 -57.57
N ARG A 2 6.79 -5.06 -57.09
CA ARG A 2 6.33 -4.84 -55.69
C ARG A 2 6.82 -5.97 -54.80
N LYS A 3 7.50 -5.65 -53.70
CA LYS A 3 7.68 -6.60 -52.60
C LYS A 3 7.38 -5.88 -51.29
N ASN A 4 6.24 -6.12 -50.87
CA ASN A 4 5.62 -6.22 -49.56
C ASN A 4 6.55 -6.02 -48.35
N ILE A 5 6.29 -4.92 -47.70
CA ILE A 5 6.70 -4.64 -46.34
C ILE A 5 5.45 -4.78 -45.48
N PHE A 6 5.29 -5.91 -44.83
CA PHE A 6 4.33 -6.10 -43.75
C PHE A 6 4.94 -7.06 -42.74
N VAL A 7 5.77 -6.56 -41.84
CA VAL A 7 6.04 -7.18 -40.54
C VAL A 7 6.51 -6.09 -39.60
N ILE A 8 5.62 -5.32 -39.03
CA ILE A 8 5.89 -4.60 -37.74
C ILE A 8 4.53 -4.47 -37.07
N GLY A 9 4.27 -5.29 -36.10
CA GLY A 9 3.04 -5.12 -35.34
C GLY A 9 2.73 -6.23 -34.35
N ALA A 10 3.69 -6.64 -33.55
CA ALA A 10 3.35 -7.51 -32.41
C ALA A 10 4.49 -7.63 -31.39
N ILE A 11 4.90 -6.58 -30.74
CA ILE A 11 5.66 -6.69 -29.51
C ILE A 11 5.48 -5.38 -28.73
N VAL A 12 4.47 -5.23 -27.92
CA VAL A 12 4.47 -4.44 -26.68
C VAL A 12 3.16 -4.70 -25.92
N LEU A 13 3.04 -5.80 -25.24
CA LEU A 13 1.93 -6.02 -24.27
C LEU A 13 2.27 -7.06 -23.18
N VAL A 14 3.48 -7.06 -22.65
CA VAL A 14 3.83 -8.04 -21.60
C VAL A 14 4.37 -7.42 -20.30
N SER A 15 4.43 -6.10 -20.16
CA SER A 15 5.15 -5.49 -19.02
C SER A 15 4.30 -5.09 -17.81
N ALA A 16 2.97 -5.12 -17.90
CA ALA A 16 2.12 -4.61 -16.81
C ALA A 16 1.75 -5.67 -15.75
N THR A 17 1.82 -6.95 -16.08
CA THR A 17 1.40 -8.03 -15.17
C THR A 17 2.46 -8.38 -14.11
N SER A 18 3.73 -8.15 -14.39
CA SER A 18 4.83 -8.49 -13.48
C SER A 18 4.88 -7.60 -12.24
N ALA A 19 4.57 -6.31 -12.36
CA ALA A 19 4.62 -5.37 -11.24
C ALA A 19 3.56 -5.65 -10.17
N MET A 20 2.36 -6.06 -10.59
CA MET A 20 1.29 -6.42 -9.65
C MET A 20 1.54 -7.73 -8.92
N ALA A 21 2.18 -8.71 -9.56
CA ALA A 21 2.57 -9.96 -8.93
C ALA A 21 3.64 -9.75 -7.86
N GLN A 22 4.62 -8.87 -8.11
CA GLN A 22 5.67 -8.52 -7.15
C GLN A 22 5.11 -7.80 -5.92
N GLN A 23 4.18 -6.85 -6.10
CA GLN A 23 3.53 -6.17 -4.96
C GLN A 23 2.75 -7.14 -4.07
N ARG A 24 2.06 -8.12 -4.66
CA ARG A 24 1.34 -9.16 -3.89
C ARG A 24 2.30 -10.06 -3.11
N GLY A 25 3.47 -10.39 -3.66
CA GLY A 25 4.51 -11.14 -2.97
C GLY A 25 5.01 -10.39 -1.74
N VAL A 26 5.40 -9.14 -1.89
CA VAL A 26 5.91 -8.30 -0.78
C VAL A 26 4.88 -8.12 0.34
N VAL A 27 3.59 -7.95 0.00
CA VAL A 27 2.52 -7.84 1.00
C VAL A 27 2.34 -9.16 1.76
N ARG A 28 2.46 -10.31 1.10
CA ARG A 28 2.40 -11.63 1.75
C ARG A 28 3.58 -11.85 2.68
N ASP A 29 4.79 -11.49 2.25
CA ASP A 29 6.00 -11.64 3.04
C ASP A 29 5.93 -10.76 4.28
N CYS A 30 5.46 -9.52 4.16
CA CYS A 30 5.25 -8.65 5.31
C CYS A 30 4.16 -9.19 6.26
N ALA A 31 3.12 -9.81 5.76
CA ALA A 31 2.10 -10.45 6.61
C ALA A 31 2.66 -11.64 7.41
N ALA A 32 3.63 -12.36 6.86
CA ALA A 32 4.35 -13.42 7.57
C ALA A 32 5.23 -12.84 8.69
N ASP A 33 6.00 -11.79 8.40
CA ASP A 33 6.82 -11.08 9.38
C ASP A 33 5.97 -10.53 10.54
N VAL A 34 4.86 -9.88 10.22
CA VAL A 34 3.93 -9.32 11.24
C VAL A 34 3.37 -10.42 12.13
N ARG A 35 3.00 -11.56 11.58
CA ARG A 35 2.54 -12.71 12.37
C ARG A 35 3.63 -13.29 13.26
N ALA A 36 4.85 -13.39 12.75
CA ALA A 36 5.98 -13.89 13.52
C ALA A 36 6.32 -12.95 14.70
N ALA A 37 6.36 -11.65 14.45
CA ALA A 37 6.72 -10.66 15.47
C ALA A 37 5.58 -10.32 16.45
N CYS A 38 4.33 -10.25 15.95
CA CYS A 38 3.19 -9.71 16.70
C CYS A 38 1.94 -10.61 16.71
N GLY A 39 2.07 -11.89 16.33
CA GLY A 39 0.94 -12.83 16.23
C GLY A 39 0.19 -13.08 17.54
N GLY A 40 0.84 -12.90 18.68
CA GLY A 40 0.23 -13.01 20.02
C GLY A 40 -0.46 -11.74 20.51
N VAL A 41 -0.38 -10.63 19.74
CA VAL A 41 -0.95 -9.35 20.15
C VAL A 41 -2.38 -9.21 19.65
N GLN A 42 -3.32 -8.99 20.56
CA GLN A 42 -4.72 -8.76 20.21
C GLN A 42 -4.88 -7.44 19.47
N PRO A 43 -5.61 -7.42 18.32
CA PRO A 43 -5.91 -6.18 17.59
C PRO A 43 -6.72 -5.19 18.43
N GLY A 44 -6.54 -3.91 18.17
CA GLY A 44 -7.28 -2.82 18.79
C GLY A 44 -6.34 -1.81 19.47
N ASP A 45 -6.83 -0.61 19.67
CA ASP A 45 -6.17 0.49 20.41
C ASP A 45 -4.70 0.77 19.99
N GLY A 46 -4.37 0.45 18.72
CA GLY A 46 -3.00 0.64 18.20
C GLY A 46 -1.96 -0.37 18.70
N ARG A 47 -2.37 -1.44 19.39
CA ARG A 47 -1.46 -2.44 19.96
C ARG A 47 -0.57 -3.12 18.92
N ILE A 48 -1.12 -3.49 17.76
CA ILE A 48 -0.33 -4.06 16.66
C ILE A 48 0.70 -3.06 16.16
N ARG A 49 0.33 -1.79 16.03
CA ARG A 49 1.28 -0.73 15.64
C ARG A 49 2.41 -0.56 16.66
N ALA A 50 2.08 -0.55 17.94
CA ALA A 50 3.07 -0.44 19.01
C ALA A 50 4.04 -1.63 18.99
N CYS A 51 3.52 -2.85 18.82
CA CYS A 51 4.33 -4.05 18.65
C CYS A 51 5.26 -3.96 17.44
N LEU A 52 4.74 -3.59 16.25
CA LEU A 52 5.54 -3.46 15.05
C LEU A 52 6.64 -2.40 15.14
N ASN A 53 6.37 -1.30 15.86
CA ASN A 53 7.38 -0.27 16.08
C ASN A 53 8.52 -0.77 16.99
N SER A 54 8.22 -1.60 17.99
CA SER A 54 9.26 -2.18 18.86
C SER A 54 10.06 -3.29 18.17
N HIS A 55 9.47 -3.96 17.19
CA HIS A 55 10.11 -5.05 16.42
C HIS A 55 10.52 -4.67 15.01
N LEU A 56 10.58 -3.38 14.69
CA LEU A 56 10.83 -2.92 13.31
C LEU A 56 12.13 -3.50 12.71
N LYS A 57 13.17 -3.62 13.53
CA LYS A 57 14.47 -4.14 13.10
C LYS A 57 14.48 -5.66 12.83
N ASP A 58 13.52 -6.37 13.38
CA ASP A 58 13.40 -7.83 13.24
C ASP A 58 12.63 -8.20 11.96
N LEU A 59 11.99 -7.23 11.31
CA LEU A 59 11.25 -7.43 10.07
C LEU A 59 12.17 -7.40 8.86
N THR A 60 11.79 -8.08 7.78
CA THR A 60 12.53 -8.01 6.52
C THR A 60 12.58 -6.59 5.96
N PRO A 61 13.65 -6.19 5.24
CA PRO A 61 13.76 -4.84 4.67
C PRO A 61 12.57 -4.41 3.82
N PRO A 62 11.98 -5.27 2.96
CA PRO A 62 10.76 -4.91 2.24
C PRO A 62 9.57 -4.60 3.15
N CYS A 63 9.40 -5.36 4.23
CA CYS A 63 8.33 -5.12 5.20
C CYS A 63 8.57 -3.81 5.97
N GLN A 64 9.79 -3.54 6.42
CA GLN A 64 10.16 -2.27 7.03
C GLN A 64 9.81 -1.08 6.13
N ALA A 65 10.13 -1.15 4.84
CA ALA A 65 9.82 -0.10 3.87
C ALA A 65 8.31 0.14 3.72
N ILE A 66 7.50 -0.93 3.70
CA ILE A 66 6.03 -0.83 3.68
C ILE A 66 5.51 -0.09 4.92
N LEU A 67 5.98 -0.47 6.11
CA LEU A 67 5.54 0.14 7.36
C LEU A 67 5.92 1.62 7.44
N VAL A 68 7.12 1.99 7.00
CA VAL A 68 7.56 3.40 6.94
C VAL A 68 6.65 4.22 6.01
N ARG A 69 6.33 3.69 4.82
CA ARG A 69 5.41 4.37 3.89
C ARG A 69 4.00 4.51 4.49
N ALA A 70 3.47 3.44 5.07
CA ALA A 70 2.17 3.47 5.73
C ALA A 70 2.12 4.50 6.88
N ALA A 71 3.19 4.60 7.67
CA ALA A 71 3.29 5.59 8.74
C ALA A 71 3.28 7.03 8.21
N ARG A 72 3.94 7.30 7.08
CA ARG A 72 3.94 8.63 6.42
C ARG A 72 2.55 9.01 5.92
N VAL A 73 1.87 8.09 5.23
CA VAL A 73 0.48 8.30 4.79
C VAL A 73 -0.42 8.55 6.02
N GLY A 74 -0.30 7.73 7.05
CA GLY A 74 -1.06 7.91 8.28
C GLY A 74 -0.81 9.26 8.95
N LYS A 75 0.43 9.75 8.96
CA LYS A 75 0.77 11.07 9.52
C LYS A 75 0.14 12.20 8.71
N ALA A 76 0.22 12.14 7.38
CA ALA A 76 -0.27 13.19 6.49
C ALA A 76 -1.80 13.22 6.39
N CYS A 77 -2.46 12.05 6.40
CA CYS A 77 -3.87 11.92 6.02
C CYS A 77 -4.83 11.62 7.19
N ARG A 78 -4.32 11.31 8.39
CA ARG A 78 -5.15 10.82 9.52
C ARG A 78 -6.32 11.74 9.87
N GLY A 79 -6.10 13.05 9.90
CA GLY A 79 -7.14 14.03 10.20
C GLY A 79 -8.26 13.99 9.17
N GLU A 80 -7.88 14.01 7.90
CA GLU A 80 -8.83 13.98 6.78
C GLU A 80 -9.60 12.66 6.71
N VAL A 81 -8.92 11.51 6.89
CA VAL A 81 -9.58 10.19 6.93
C VAL A 81 -10.61 10.14 8.05
N ARG A 82 -10.32 10.67 9.23
CA ARG A 82 -11.27 10.72 10.35
C ARG A 82 -12.50 11.58 10.06
N THR A 83 -12.35 12.61 9.26
CA THR A 83 -13.45 13.50 8.89
C THR A 83 -14.26 12.93 7.72
N ILE A 84 -13.58 12.55 6.63
CA ILE A 84 -14.22 12.08 5.39
C ILE A 84 -14.85 10.69 5.59
N CYS A 85 -14.21 9.82 6.36
CA CYS A 85 -14.66 8.45 6.62
C CYS A 85 -15.18 8.24 8.05
N ALA A 86 -15.74 9.29 8.67
CA ALA A 86 -16.19 9.29 10.07
C ALA A 86 -17.17 8.16 10.41
N ASP A 87 -18.08 7.85 9.48
CA ASP A 87 -19.13 6.86 9.67
C ASP A 87 -18.68 5.41 9.33
N VAL A 88 -17.44 5.25 8.86
CA VAL A 88 -16.91 3.95 8.45
C VAL A 88 -16.13 3.28 9.58
N LYS A 89 -16.65 2.17 10.08
CA LYS A 89 -15.96 1.38 11.10
C LYS A 89 -14.75 0.65 10.50
N PRO A 90 -13.57 0.68 11.18
CA PRO A 90 -12.39 -0.06 10.74
C PRO A 90 -12.64 -1.57 10.63
N GLY A 91 -11.89 -2.23 9.75
CA GLY A 91 -11.92 -3.67 9.51
C GLY A 91 -12.37 -4.01 8.09
N GLY A 92 -12.01 -5.20 7.60
CA GLY A 92 -12.40 -5.70 6.28
C GLY A 92 -12.10 -4.75 5.12
N ARG A 93 -11.03 -3.95 5.22
CA ARG A 93 -10.62 -2.94 4.21
C ARG A 93 -11.65 -1.83 3.96
N ARG A 94 -12.60 -1.63 4.85
CA ARG A 94 -13.67 -0.61 4.68
C ARG A 94 -13.12 0.82 4.62
N ILE A 95 -12.12 1.15 5.44
CA ILE A 95 -11.48 2.47 5.39
C ILE A 95 -10.77 2.68 4.06
N GLU A 96 -10.08 1.66 3.55
CA GLU A 96 -9.44 1.72 2.23
C GLU A 96 -10.46 1.99 1.11
N ALA A 97 -11.59 1.29 1.12
CA ALA A 97 -12.67 1.50 0.16
C ALA A 97 -13.26 2.93 0.26
N CYS A 98 -13.44 3.44 1.47
CA CYS A 98 -13.86 4.83 1.69
C CYS A 98 -12.85 5.82 1.11
N ILE A 99 -11.56 5.65 1.39
CA ILE A 99 -10.50 6.51 0.85
C ILE A 99 -10.54 6.51 -0.68
N GLN A 100 -10.67 5.35 -1.30
CA GLN A 100 -10.71 5.22 -2.76
C GLN A 100 -11.92 5.93 -3.38
N SER A 101 -13.09 5.84 -2.76
CA SER A 101 -14.30 6.50 -3.25
C SER A 101 -14.30 8.02 -3.05
N HIS A 102 -13.48 8.53 -2.13
CA HIS A 102 -13.37 9.95 -1.77
C HIS A 102 -12.01 10.58 -2.11
N LEU A 103 -11.24 9.99 -3.04
CA LEU A 103 -9.89 10.49 -3.36
C LEU A 103 -9.84 11.97 -3.75
N THR A 104 -10.90 12.49 -4.36
CA THR A 104 -10.99 13.89 -4.77
C THR A 104 -11.14 14.86 -3.58
N ASP A 105 -11.68 14.38 -2.46
CA ASP A 105 -11.99 15.18 -1.28
C ASP A 105 -10.77 15.39 -0.37
N PHE A 106 -9.70 14.61 -0.58
CA PHE A 106 -8.47 14.75 0.17
C PHE A 106 -7.62 15.93 -0.32
N SER A 107 -6.88 16.55 0.60
CA SER A 107 -5.94 17.62 0.28
C SER A 107 -4.82 17.17 -0.67
N ALA A 108 -4.22 18.11 -1.38
CA ALA A 108 -3.09 17.83 -2.27
C ALA A 108 -1.90 17.17 -1.54
N PRO A 109 -1.48 17.60 -0.33
CA PRO A 109 -0.42 16.93 0.42
C PRO A 109 -0.75 15.48 0.75
N CYS A 110 -1.98 15.18 1.19
CA CYS A 110 -2.41 13.81 1.50
C CYS A 110 -2.41 12.94 0.23
N LYS A 111 -2.96 13.43 -0.87
CA LYS A 111 -2.95 12.73 -2.17
C LYS A 111 -1.54 12.44 -2.67
N ASP A 112 -0.62 13.38 -2.56
CA ASP A 112 0.78 13.20 -2.99
C ASP A 112 1.46 12.06 -2.20
N VAL A 113 1.29 12.02 -0.88
CA VAL A 113 1.86 10.93 -0.05
C VAL A 113 1.26 9.57 -0.41
N MET A 114 -0.06 9.52 -0.67
CA MET A 114 -0.73 8.28 -1.10
C MET A 114 -0.20 7.78 -2.45
N VAL A 115 -0.04 8.67 -3.43
CA VAL A 115 0.50 8.34 -4.75
C VAL A 115 1.94 7.83 -4.65
N ARG A 116 2.79 8.50 -3.86
CA ARG A 116 4.17 8.04 -3.62
C ARG A 116 4.21 6.68 -2.94
N ALA A 117 3.39 6.48 -1.93
CA ALA A 117 3.30 5.20 -1.23
C ALA A 117 2.86 4.07 -2.17
N ALA A 118 1.87 4.30 -3.03
CA ALA A 118 1.42 3.35 -4.04
C ALA A 118 2.51 3.02 -5.07
N ALA A 119 3.36 4.01 -5.42
CA ALA A 119 4.51 3.83 -6.31
C ALA A 119 5.74 3.21 -5.62
N GLY A 120 5.66 2.84 -4.34
CA GLY A 120 6.77 2.29 -3.57
C GLY A 120 7.87 3.31 -3.22
N LYS A 121 7.58 4.61 -3.32
CA LYS A 121 8.52 5.70 -3.02
C LYS A 121 8.38 6.19 -1.58
N SER A 122 9.50 6.47 -0.98
CA SER A 122 9.58 7.03 0.39
C SER A 122 9.71 8.53 0.36
#